data_3c3e692bc64bea2ff61bae7297c89279
#
_entry.id   3c3e692bc64bea2ff61bae7297c89279
#
_cell.length_a   1.000
_cell.length_b   1.000
_cell.length_c   1.000
_cell.angle_alpha   90.00
_cell.angle_beta   90.00
_cell.angle_gamma   90.00
#
_symmetry.space_group_name_H-M   'P 1'
#
loop_
_entity.id
_entity.type
_entity.pdbx_description
1 polymer ?
#
loop_
_entity_poly.entity_id
_entity_poly.type
_entity_poly.pdbx_seq_one_letter_code
_entity_poly.pdbx_strand_id
1 'polypeptide(L)'
;MPKGRPSVAGLSDRSRSVPPTGLVLFSIVSVQLGAAIAKGLFDSLGPGGTVFLRISFATLVLLLLVRPKRRGHDRSGYLVAAVFGLTLAGMNLSLYLAIDRIPLGVAVTLEFMGPLGVAVAGSRRLLDLLWAVLAAAGILLLAPLDVLGGTNLDPVGVAFALLAGCLWAGYILLSARTGSAFAGGTGLVIALCVGTVVLLPVGIAGAGYALLDPKLLLAGFGVAMLSSAIPYSL
;
A
#
# COMPACT_ATOMS: atom_id res chain seq x y z
N MET A 1 17.61 -37.99 -48.03
CA MET A 1 16.73 -36.82 -47.97
C MET A 1 15.90 -36.90 -46.70
N PRO A 2 16.15 -36.13 -45.63
CA PRO A 2 15.28 -36.08 -44.47
C PRO A 2 14.30 -34.91 -44.65
N LYS A 3 13.01 -35.23 -44.48
CA LYS A 3 11.86 -34.33 -44.55
C LYS A 3 11.95 -33.28 -43.42
N GLY A 4 11.91 -32.00 -43.81
CA GLY A 4 11.78 -30.86 -42.91
C GLY A 4 10.51 -30.92 -42.09
N ARG A 5 10.63 -30.79 -40.77
CA ARG A 5 9.53 -30.52 -39.83
C ARG A 5 9.14 -29.01 -39.97
N PRO A 6 7.86 -28.71 -40.13
CA PRO A 6 7.45 -27.30 -40.06
C PRO A 6 7.70 -26.75 -38.68
N SER A 7 8.40 -25.63 -38.63
CA SER A 7 8.65 -24.82 -37.43
C SER A 7 7.32 -24.24 -36.90
N VAL A 8 6.92 -24.66 -35.72
CA VAL A 8 5.78 -24.11 -34.97
C VAL A 8 6.22 -22.84 -34.19
N ALA A 9 7.00 -21.98 -34.89
CA ALA A 9 7.42 -20.70 -34.36
C ALA A 9 6.56 -19.59 -34.96
N GLY A 10 5.34 -19.40 -34.49
CA GLY A 10 4.47 -18.38 -35.06
C GLY A 10 3.16 -18.07 -34.34
N LEU A 11 2.90 -18.64 -33.15
CA LEU A 11 1.62 -18.45 -32.46
C LEU A 11 1.73 -18.05 -30.97
N SER A 12 2.86 -17.54 -30.54
CA SER A 12 3.01 -17.03 -29.17
C SER A 12 3.67 -15.65 -29.25
N ASP A 13 2.92 -14.60 -29.38
CA ASP A 13 3.21 -13.31 -28.72
C ASP A 13 2.27 -12.20 -29.22
N ARG A 14 0.99 -12.34 -28.97
CA ARG A 14 0.03 -11.23 -29.01
C ARG A 14 -0.77 -11.14 -27.71
N SER A 15 -0.18 -11.42 -26.57
CA SER A 15 -0.63 -10.81 -25.34
C SER A 15 -0.19 -9.34 -25.41
N ARG A 16 -1.13 -8.44 -25.68
CA ARG A 16 -0.92 -6.98 -25.53
C ARG A 16 -0.53 -6.78 -24.07
N SER A 17 0.76 -6.77 -23.78
CA SER A 17 1.27 -6.41 -22.46
C SER A 17 0.86 -4.95 -22.24
N VAL A 18 0.00 -4.72 -21.28
CA VAL A 18 -0.34 -3.36 -20.84
C VAL A 18 0.98 -2.67 -20.48
N PRO A 19 1.25 -1.46 -20.99
CA PRO A 19 2.50 -0.77 -20.70
C PRO A 19 2.67 -0.66 -19.16
N PRO A 20 3.86 -0.89 -18.60
CA PRO A 20 4.10 -0.80 -17.15
C PRO A 20 3.60 0.50 -16.54
N THR A 21 3.71 1.62 -17.26
CA THR A 21 3.18 2.93 -16.87
C THR A 21 1.66 2.91 -16.70
N GLY A 22 0.93 2.21 -17.57
CA GLY A 22 -0.53 2.08 -17.48
C GLY A 22 -0.95 1.30 -16.24
N LEU A 23 -0.22 0.23 -15.88
CA LEU A 23 -0.46 -0.54 -14.66
C LEU A 23 -0.24 0.30 -13.40
N VAL A 24 0.83 1.10 -13.39
CA VAL A 24 1.12 2.02 -12.26
C VAL A 24 0.03 3.07 -12.12
N LEU A 25 -0.38 3.73 -13.21
CA LEU A 25 -1.45 4.73 -13.16
C LEU A 25 -2.78 4.12 -12.70
N PHE A 26 -3.12 2.94 -13.22
CA PHE A 26 -4.32 2.22 -12.77
C PHE A 26 -4.25 1.89 -11.28
N SER A 27 -3.09 1.42 -10.78
CA SER A 27 -2.88 1.15 -9.36
C SER A 27 -3.07 2.40 -8.50
N ILE A 28 -2.52 3.54 -8.92
CA ILE A 28 -2.66 4.81 -8.19
C ILE A 28 -4.13 5.21 -8.10
N VAL A 29 -4.86 5.21 -9.22
CA VAL A 29 -6.29 5.55 -9.24
C VAL A 29 -7.09 4.59 -8.35
N SER A 30 -6.81 3.29 -8.45
CA SER A 30 -7.48 2.26 -7.64
C SER A 30 -7.26 2.48 -6.14
N VAL A 31 -6.01 2.76 -5.71
CA VAL A 31 -5.68 3.05 -4.31
C VAL A 31 -6.41 4.29 -3.80
N GLN A 32 -6.43 5.37 -4.58
CA GLN A 32 -7.08 6.62 -4.19
C GLN A 32 -8.61 6.48 -4.07
N LEU A 33 -9.24 5.75 -5.00
CA LEU A 33 -10.67 5.42 -4.91
C LEU A 33 -10.95 4.57 -3.66
N GLY A 34 -10.11 3.56 -3.40
CA GLY A 34 -10.21 2.75 -2.19
C GLY A 34 -10.07 3.57 -0.90
N ALA A 35 -9.15 4.53 -0.86
CA ALA A 35 -8.96 5.42 0.29
C ALA A 35 -10.18 6.35 0.51
N ALA A 36 -10.76 6.89 -0.58
CA ALA A 36 -11.96 7.72 -0.50
C ALA A 36 -13.18 6.94 0.03
N ILE A 37 -13.38 5.71 -0.46
CA ILE A 37 -14.45 4.82 0.03
C ILE A 37 -14.18 4.43 1.50
N ALA A 38 -12.93 4.13 1.85
CA ALA A 38 -12.55 3.76 3.22
C ALA A 38 -12.90 4.86 4.23
N LYS A 39 -12.72 6.13 3.86
CA LYS A 39 -13.11 7.26 4.72
C LYS A 39 -14.61 7.26 5.04
N GLY A 40 -15.46 6.85 4.10
CA GLY A 40 -16.90 6.70 4.33
C GLY A 40 -17.29 5.59 5.31
N LEU A 41 -16.36 4.69 5.66
CA LEU A 41 -16.58 3.63 6.65
C LEU A 41 -16.15 4.03 8.06
N PHE A 42 -15.49 5.17 8.24
CA PHE A 42 -14.94 5.59 9.54
C PHE A 42 -16.03 5.84 10.58
N ASP A 43 -17.19 6.36 10.18
CA ASP A 43 -18.31 6.58 11.10
C ASP A 43 -18.84 5.27 11.73
N SER A 44 -18.71 4.15 11.00
CA SER A 44 -19.26 2.85 11.42
C SER A 44 -18.20 1.93 12.02
N LEU A 45 -17.00 1.92 11.47
CA LEU A 45 -15.91 1.00 11.82
C LEU A 45 -14.74 1.69 12.54
N GLY A 46 -14.72 3.00 12.56
CA GLY A 46 -13.53 3.76 12.93
C GLY A 46 -12.37 3.55 11.94
N PRO A 47 -11.30 4.36 12.03
CA PRO A 47 -10.10 4.19 11.19
C PRO A 47 -9.40 2.84 11.44
N GLY A 48 -9.33 2.39 12.71
CA GLY A 48 -8.70 1.12 13.09
C GLY A 48 -9.44 -0.10 12.55
N GLY A 49 -10.77 -0.14 12.64
CA GLY A 49 -11.60 -1.22 12.09
C GLY A 49 -11.52 -1.29 10.58
N THR A 50 -11.56 -0.13 9.92
CA THR A 50 -11.51 -0.04 8.46
C THR A 50 -10.15 -0.53 7.93
N VAL A 51 -9.03 -0.12 8.53
CA VAL A 51 -7.70 -0.61 8.11
C VAL A 51 -7.53 -2.10 8.39
N PHE A 52 -8.05 -2.59 9.51
CA PHE A 52 -8.02 -4.02 9.84
C PHE A 52 -8.75 -4.85 8.80
N LEU A 53 -10.00 -4.51 8.44
CA LEU A 53 -10.75 -5.22 7.40
C LEU A 53 -10.04 -5.19 6.05
N ARG A 54 -9.53 -4.01 5.67
CA ARG A 54 -8.78 -3.85 4.43
C ARG A 54 -7.57 -4.78 4.34
N ILE A 55 -6.72 -4.79 5.37
CA ILE A 55 -5.51 -5.62 5.37
C ILE A 55 -5.86 -7.11 5.50
N SER A 56 -6.87 -7.46 6.30
CA SER A 56 -7.32 -8.85 6.46
C SER A 56 -7.85 -9.45 5.17
N PHE A 57 -8.72 -8.75 4.45
CA PHE A 57 -9.23 -9.22 3.17
C PHE A 57 -8.15 -9.25 2.09
N ALA A 58 -7.26 -8.26 2.04
CA ALA A 58 -6.12 -8.27 1.12
C ALA A 58 -5.21 -9.47 1.41
N THR A 59 -4.96 -9.77 2.68
CA THR A 59 -4.19 -10.94 3.11
C THR A 59 -4.84 -12.22 2.63
N LEU A 60 -6.15 -12.37 2.85
CA LEU A 60 -6.89 -13.56 2.42
C LEU A 60 -6.81 -13.77 0.90
N VAL A 61 -7.06 -12.72 0.12
CA VAL A 61 -7.01 -12.78 -1.34
C VAL A 61 -5.60 -13.15 -1.83
N LEU A 62 -4.56 -12.48 -1.31
CA LEU A 62 -3.19 -12.73 -1.74
C LEU A 62 -2.68 -14.09 -1.25
N LEU A 63 -3.12 -14.59 -0.09
CA LEU A 63 -2.84 -15.98 0.34
C LEU A 63 -3.37 -17.00 -0.66
N LEU A 64 -4.59 -16.79 -1.17
CA LEU A 64 -5.22 -17.70 -2.15
C LEU A 64 -4.53 -17.62 -3.53
N LEU A 65 -4.08 -16.42 -3.94
CA LEU A 65 -3.43 -16.20 -5.23
C LEU A 65 -1.97 -16.69 -5.25
N VAL A 66 -1.18 -16.27 -4.27
CA VAL A 66 0.28 -16.52 -4.23
C VAL A 66 0.59 -17.91 -3.72
N ARG A 67 -0.22 -18.49 -2.82
CA ARG A 67 -0.03 -19.80 -2.19
C ARG A 67 1.40 -20.01 -1.69
N PRO A 68 1.84 -19.26 -0.69
CA PRO A 68 3.23 -19.20 -0.27
C PRO A 68 3.76 -20.59 0.13
N LYS A 69 4.89 -20.98 -0.46
CA LYS A 69 5.57 -22.23 -0.10
C LYS A 69 6.40 -22.01 1.16
N ARG A 70 6.11 -22.75 2.22
CA ARG A 70 6.75 -22.62 3.55
C ARG A 70 8.18 -23.17 3.64
N ARG A 71 8.77 -23.72 2.57
CA ARG A 71 10.07 -24.42 2.63
C ARG A 71 11.21 -23.59 2.04
N GLY A 72 12.35 -23.60 2.73
CA GLY A 72 13.63 -23.14 2.18
C GLY A 72 14.03 -21.70 2.48
N HIS A 73 13.38 -21.03 3.43
CA HIS A 73 13.75 -19.65 3.79
C HIS A 73 14.45 -19.64 5.15
N ASP A 74 15.50 -18.80 5.27
CA ASP A 74 16.23 -18.60 6.51
C ASP A 74 15.43 -17.78 7.54
N ARG A 75 15.76 -17.95 8.83
CA ARG A 75 15.17 -17.19 9.94
C ARG A 75 15.29 -15.68 9.75
N SER A 76 16.38 -15.23 9.19
CA SER A 76 16.63 -13.82 8.91
C SER A 76 15.62 -13.26 7.89
N GLY A 77 15.27 -14.02 6.85
CA GLY A 77 14.22 -13.65 5.89
C GLY A 77 12.87 -13.47 6.56
N TYR A 78 12.47 -14.42 7.41
CA TYR A 78 11.19 -14.29 8.15
C TYR A 78 11.17 -13.08 9.10
N LEU A 79 12.29 -12.75 9.74
CA LEU A 79 12.40 -11.55 10.57
C LEU A 79 12.23 -10.27 9.74
N VAL A 80 12.88 -10.19 8.57
CA VAL A 80 12.73 -9.06 7.64
C VAL A 80 11.26 -8.93 7.20
N ALA A 81 10.60 -10.04 6.84
CA ALA A 81 9.20 -10.03 6.45
C ALA A 81 8.27 -9.63 7.62
N ALA A 82 8.59 -10.02 8.85
CA ALA A 82 7.83 -9.62 10.04
C ALA A 82 7.97 -8.11 10.31
N VAL A 83 9.20 -7.57 10.28
CA VAL A 83 9.45 -6.12 10.41
C VAL A 83 8.76 -5.35 9.29
N PHE A 84 8.79 -5.89 8.07
CA PHE A 84 8.07 -5.32 6.92
C PHE A 84 6.56 -5.29 7.18
N GLY A 85 5.97 -6.36 7.74
CA GLY A 85 4.56 -6.43 8.12
C GLY A 85 4.17 -5.43 9.20
N LEU A 86 5.01 -5.25 10.24
CA LEU A 86 4.83 -4.22 11.27
C LEU A 86 4.86 -2.81 10.67
N THR A 87 5.82 -2.55 9.78
CA THR A 87 5.96 -1.26 9.09
C THR A 87 4.73 -0.99 8.22
N LEU A 88 4.26 -1.98 7.47
CA LEU A 88 3.07 -1.89 6.63
C LEU A 88 1.80 -1.63 7.46
N ALA A 89 1.63 -2.35 8.56
CA ALA A 89 0.50 -2.16 9.46
C ALA A 89 0.51 -0.77 10.10
N GLY A 90 1.66 -0.35 10.64
CA GLY A 90 1.84 0.96 11.23
C GLY A 90 1.63 2.10 10.24
N MET A 91 2.17 1.99 9.03
CA MET A 91 1.98 2.95 7.93
C MET A 91 0.50 3.15 7.63
N ASN A 92 -0.21 2.06 7.35
CA ASN A 92 -1.63 2.13 7.00
C ASN A 92 -2.51 2.63 8.15
N LEU A 93 -2.24 2.20 9.38
CA LEU A 93 -2.96 2.67 10.55
C LEU A 93 -2.73 4.18 10.79
N SER A 94 -1.47 4.62 10.72
CA SER A 94 -1.12 6.04 10.90
C SER A 94 -1.78 6.91 9.83
N LEU A 95 -1.78 6.49 8.57
CA LEU A 95 -2.47 7.22 7.52
C LEU A 95 -3.98 7.33 7.78
N TYR A 96 -4.63 6.25 8.21
CA TYR A 96 -6.07 6.27 8.49
C TYR A 96 -6.42 7.14 9.70
N LEU A 97 -5.58 7.13 10.73
CA LEU A 97 -5.72 8.03 11.88
C LEU A 97 -5.48 9.50 11.48
N ALA A 98 -4.62 9.76 10.50
CA ALA A 98 -4.43 11.08 9.94
C ALA A 98 -5.68 11.54 9.17
N ILE A 99 -6.20 10.71 8.24
CA ILE A 99 -7.37 11.02 7.40
C ILE A 99 -8.65 11.23 8.24
N ASP A 100 -8.72 10.61 9.41
CA ASP A 100 -9.81 10.83 10.37
C ASP A 100 -9.81 12.25 10.95
N ARG A 101 -8.63 12.87 11.08
CA ARG A 101 -8.39 14.14 11.77
C ARG A 101 -8.16 15.33 10.85
N ILE A 102 -7.56 15.09 9.68
CA ILE A 102 -7.23 16.13 8.71
C ILE A 102 -7.75 15.76 7.32
N PRO A 103 -7.93 16.73 6.40
CA PRO A 103 -8.38 16.43 5.05
C PRO A 103 -7.49 15.42 4.35
N LEU A 104 -8.12 14.47 3.61
CA LEU A 104 -7.44 13.38 2.89
C LEU A 104 -6.27 13.88 2.04
N GLY A 105 -6.49 14.97 1.28
CA GLY A 105 -5.45 15.55 0.41
C GLY A 105 -4.22 16.01 1.19
N VAL A 106 -4.43 16.61 2.38
CA VAL A 106 -3.33 17.06 3.27
C VAL A 106 -2.57 15.86 3.83
N ALA A 107 -3.31 14.85 4.34
CA ALA A 107 -2.70 13.65 4.91
C ALA A 107 -1.81 12.94 3.87
N VAL A 108 -2.33 12.74 2.66
CA VAL A 108 -1.59 12.10 1.55
C VAL A 108 -0.40 12.95 1.12
N THR A 109 -0.54 14.27 1.04
CA THR A 109 0.56 15.20 0.73
C THR A 109 1.72 15.04 1.72
N LEU A 110 1.43 15.02 3.01
CA LEU A 110 2.43 14.85 4.07
C LEU A 110 3.05 13.44 4.04
N GLU A 111 2.25 12.41 3.80
CA GLU A 111 2.73 11.04 3.68
C GLU A 111 3.74 10.88 2.54
N PHE A 112 3.54 11.55 1.39
CA PHE A 112 4.46 11.51 0.25
C PHE A 112 5.85 12.09 0.54
N MET A 113 6.03 12.84 1.62
CA MET A 113 7.36 13.30 2.05
C MET A 113 8.30 12.12 2.33
N GLY A 114 7.78 10.96 2.75
CA GLY A 114 8.57 9.75 2.97
C GLY A 114 9.23 9.21 1.69
N PRO A 115 8.47 8.79 0.67
CA PRO A 115 9.00 8.39 -0.63
C PRO A 115 9.89 9.44 -1.29
N LEU A 116 9.51 10.72 -1.19
CA LEU A 116 10.33 11.83 -1.70
C LEU A 116 11.69 11.89 -1.00
N GLY A 117 11.72 11.74 0.34
CA GLY A 117 12.94 11.70 1.12
C GLY A 117 13.84 10.52 0.70
N VAL A 118 13.29 9.34 0.45
CA VAL A 118 14.03 8.18 -0.07
C VAL A 118 14.58 8.46 -1.45
N ALA A 119 13.80 9.08 -2.34
CA ALA A 119 14.23 9.43 -3.69
C ALA A 119 15.39 10.43 -3.67
N VAL A 120 15.30 11.48 -2.85
CA VAL A 120 16.37 12.48 -2.68
C VAL A 120 17.64 11.85 -2.08
N ALA A 121 17.49 11.04 -1.02
CA ALA A 121 18.63 10.38 -0.38
C ALA A 121 19.34 9.36 -1.30
N GLY A 122 18.57 8.73 -2.21
CA GLY A 122 19.09 7.81 -3.23
C GLY A 122 19.63 8.49 -4.50
N SER A 123 19.38 9.80 -4.65
CA SER A 123 19.74 10.57 -5.84
C SER A 123 21.26 10.67 -6.00
N ARG A 124 21.74 10.32 -7.19
CA ARG A 124 23.16 10.42 -7.56
C ARG A 124 23.43 11.28 -8.80
N ARG A 125 22.36 11.72 -9.46
CA ARG A 125 22.41 12.52 -10.68
C ARG A 125 21.57 13.78 -10.55
N LEU A 126 21.98 14.87 -11.20
CA LEU A 126 21.20 16.10 -11.24
C LEU A 126 19.78 15.90 -11.81
N LEU A 127 19.62 14.95 -12.74
CA LEU A 127 18.30 14.59 -13.28
C LEU A 127 17.40 13.96 -12.22
N ASP A 128 17.93 13.13 -11.32
CA ASP A 128 17.14 12.53 -10.23
C ASP A 128 16.64 13.63 -9.29
N LEU A 129 17.50 14.62 -8.99
CA LEU A 129 17.13 15.77 -8.17
C LEU A 129 16.07 16.64 -8.85
N LEU A 130 16.15 16.83 -10.18
CA LEU A 130 15.12 17.54 -10.94
C LEU A 130 13.76 16.85 -10.82
N TRP A 131 13.71 15.53 -10.96
CA TRP A 131 12.46 14.76 -10.79
C TRP A 131 11.93 14.87 -9.35
N ALA A 132 12.80 14.85 -8.36
CA ALA A 132 12.40 15.02 -6.97
C ALA A 132 11.81 16.43 -6.71
N VAL A 133 12.40 17.48 -7.29
CA VAL A 133 11.89 18.85 -7.22
C VAL A 133 10.54 18.98 -7.91
N LEU A 134 10.38 18.38 -9.11
CA LEU A 134 9.10 18.37 -9.81
C LEU A 134 8.02 17.63 -9.03
N ALA A 135 8.36 16.51 -8.39
CA ALA A 135 7.46 15.78 -7.50
C ALA A 135 7.06 16.61 -6.28
N ALA A 136 8.03 17.26 -5.63
CA ALA A 136 7.78 18.17 -4.52
C ALA A 136 6.86 19.33 -4.92
N ALA A 137 7.09 19.94 -6.08
CA ALA A 137 6.24 21.00 -6.63
C ALA A 137 4.81 20.48 -6.90
N GLY A 138 4.67 19.29 -7.48
CA GLY A 138 3.37 18.64 -7.68
C GLY A 138 2.62 18.38 -6.37
N ILE A 139 3.32 17.92 -5.33
CA ILE A 139 2.78 17.71 -3.99
C ILE A 139 2.28 19.03 -3.39
N LEU A 140 3.08 20.12 -3.51
CA LEU A 140 2.69 21.44 -3.03
C LEU A 140 1.49 22.03 -3.77
N LEU A 141 1.39 21.78 -5.09
CA LEU A 141 0.24 22.22 -5.90
C LEU A 141 -1.05 21.43 -5.57
N LEU A 142 -0.91 20.20 -5.10
CA LEU A 142 -2.03 19.37 -4.65
C LEU A 142 -2.45 19.67 -3.22
N ALA A 143 -1.61 20.37 -2.44
CA ALA A 143 -1.97 20.80 -1.10
C ALA A 143 -3.20 21.74 -1.18
N PRO A 144 -4.27 21.46 -0.42
CA PRO A 144 -5.46 22.30 -0.44
C PRO A 144 -5.09 23.75 -0.09
N LEU A 145 -5.59 24.71 -0.87
CA LEU A 145 -5.32 26.15 -0.67
C LEU A 145 -5.70 26.63 0.73
N ASP A 146 -6.66 25.98 1.38
CA ASP A 146 -7.08 26.23 2.75
C ASP A 146 -5.94 26.02 3.77
N VAL A 147 -4.99 25.13 3.48
CA VAL A 147 -3.79 24.91 4.31
C VAL A 147 -2.85 26.11 4.24
N LEU A 148 -2.73 26.73 3.07
CA LEU A 148 -1.96 27.94 2.85
C LEU A 148 -2.69 29.18 3.43
N GLY A 149 -4.02 29.11 3.58
CA GLY A 149 -4.89 30.15 4.13
C GLY A 149 -5.01 30.17 5.67
N GLY A 150 -4.26 29.34 6.39
CA GLY A 150 -4.20 29.40 7.86
C GLY A 150 -5.30 28.62 8.58
N THR A 151 -5.90 27.60 7.98
CA THR A 151 -6.75 26.66 8.72
C THR A 151 -5.93 25.94 9.79
N ASN A 152 -6.43 25.94 11.04
CA ASN A 152 -5.82 25.19 12.14
C ASN A 152 -5.99 23.69 11.88
N LEU A 153 -4.96 23.07 11.30
CA LEU A 153 -4.91 21.60 11.17
C LEU A 153 -4.73 20.98 12.56
N ASP A 154 -5.39 19.85 12.81
CA ASP A 154 -5.14 19.07 14.01
C ASP A 154 -3.66 18.60 14.02
N PRO A 155 -2.83 19.05 14.99
CA PRO A 155 -1.41 18.69 15.03
C PRO A 155 -1.20 17.19 15.23
N VAL A 156 -2.14 16.49 15.84
CA VAL A 156 -2.09 15.02 16.02
C VAL A 156 -2.30 14.33 14.67
N GLY A 157 -3.24 14.83 13.85
CA GLY A 157 -3.46 14.35 12.49
C GLY A 157 -2.22 14.56 11.60
N VAL A 158 -1.58 15.72 11.70
CA VAL A 158 -0.31 16.01 11.01
C VAL A 158 0.81 15.07 11.47
N ALA A 159 0.95 14.84 12.78
CA ALA A 159 1.94 13.91 13.31
C ALA A 159 1.74 12.48 12.79
N PHE A 160 0.49 12.01 12.72
CA PHE A 160 0.17 10.70 12.14
C PHE A 160 0.49 10.64 10.63
N ALA A 161 0.22 11.68 9.86
CA ALA A 161 0.55 11.73 8.44
C ALA A 161 2.07 11.66 8.20
N LEU A 162 2.85 12.41 8.99
CA LEU A 162 4.31 12.37 8.93
C LEU A 162 4.86 11.00 9.37
N LEU A 163 4.28 10.40 10.41
CA LEU A 163 4.63 9.05 10.83
C LEU A 163 4.35 8.03 9.72
N ALA A 164 3.20 8.13 9.05
CA ALA A 164 2.88 7.31 7.90
C ALA A 164 3.93 7.47 6.79
N GLY A 165 4.35 8.69 6.48
CA GLY A 165 5.43 8.97 5.53
C GLY A 165 6.77 8.33 5.93
N CYS A 166 7.20 8.47 7.17
CA CYS A 166 8.41 7.81 7.69
C CYS A 166 8.33 6.29 7.56
N LEU A 167 7.18 5.71 7.91
CA LEU A 167 6.95 4.27 7.77
C LEU A 167 6.90 3.85 6.30
N TRP A 168 6.40 4.71 5.40
CA TRP A 168 6.45 4.43 3.96
C TRP A 168 7.88 4.42 3.42
N ALA A 169 8.74 5.33 3.88
CA ALA A 169 10.16 5.26 3.57
C ALA A 169 10.77 3.91 4.02
N GLY A 170 10.46 3.49 5.26
CA GLY A 170 10.84 2.16 5.77
C GLY A 170 10.29 1.01 4.93
N TYR A 171 9.02 1.08 4.52
CA TYR A 171 8.37 0.13 3.63
C TYR A 171 9.13 -0.03 2.30
N ILE A 172 9.54 1.07 1.66
CA ILE A 172 10.30 1.03 0.39
C ILE A 172 11.61 0.26 0.58
N LEU A 173 12.35 0.55 1.66
CA LEU A 173 13.63 -0.11 1.93
C LEU A 173 13.46 -1.59 2.30
N LEU A 174 12.45 -1.92 3.08
CA LEU A 174 12.16 -3.29 3.51
C LEU A 174 11.56 -4.14 2.38
N SER A 175 10.75 -3.55 1.50
CA SER A 175 10.17 -4.25 0.36
C SER A 175 11.24 -4.77 -0.59
N ALA A 176 12.27 -3.96 -0.86
CA ALA A 176 13.42 -4.36 -1.67
C ALA A 176 14.17 -5.56 -1.04
N ARG A 177 14.42 -5.52 0.28
CA ARG A 177 15.08 -6.61 1.02
C ARG A 177 14.21 -7.87 1.08
N THR A 178 12.91 -7.71 1.32
CA THR A 178 11.96 -8.83 1.37
C THR A 178 11.82 -9.48 0.00
N GLY A 179 11.78 -8.69 -1.09
CA GLY A 179 11.74 -9.19 -2.46
C GLY A 179 12.97 -9.99 -2.86
N SER A 180 14.15 -9.67 -2.31
CA SER A 180 15.37 -10.45 -2.53
C SER A 180 15.41 -11.75 -1.71
N ALA A 181 14.77 -11.78 -0.54
CA ALA A 181 14.73 -12.95 0.34
C ALA A 181 13.65 -13.97 -0.05
N PHE A 182 12.57 -13.53 -0.69
CA PHE A 182 11.43 -14.37 -1.03
C PHE A 182 11.04 -14.21 -2.50
N ALA A 183 10.84 -15.33 -3.20
CA ALA A 183 10.36 -15.32 -4.57
C ALA A 183 8.83 -15.21 -4.66
N GLY A 184 8.31 -14.63 -5.73
CA GLY A 184 6.90 -14.71 -6.13
C GLY A 184 5.90 -14.10 -5.15
N GLY A 185 6.24 -13.00 -4.48
CA GLY A 185 5.32 -12.30 -3.58
C GLY A 185 5.13 -12.96 -2.21
N THR A 186 5.79 -14.09 -1.93
CA THR A 186 5.69 -14.81 -0.64
C THR A 186 6.00 -13.91 0.56
N GLY A 187 7.04 -13.07 0.46
CA GLY A 187 7.43 -12.15 1.52
C GLY A 187 6.36 -11.11 1.85
N LEU A 188 5.68 -10.58 0.83
CA LEU A 188 4.57 -9.65 1.02
C LEU A 188 3.38 -10.33 1.73
N VAL A 189 3.05 -11.56 1.33
CA VAL A 189 1.96 -12.32 1.99
C VAL A 189 2.27 -12.58 3.46
N ILE A 190 3.51 -12.95 3.80
CA ILE A 190 3.93 -13.12 5.20
C ILE A 190 3.81 -11.79 5.96
N ALA A 191 4.27 -10.69 5.36
CA ALA A 191 4.15 -9.35 5.94
C ALA A 191 2.70 -8.96 6.20
N LEU A 192 1.81 -9.22 5.24
CA LEU A 192 0.37 -8.96 5.39
C LEU A 192 -0.27 -9.81 6.49
N CYS A 193 0.13 -11.09 6.64
CA CYS A 193 -0.32 -11.93 7.74
C CYS A 193 0.10 -11.34 9.10
N VAL A 194 1.35 -10.91 9.24
CA VAL A 194 1.84 -10.24 10.45
C VAL A 194 1.05 -8.95 10.69
N GLY A 195 0.88 -8.13 9.65
CA GLY A 195 0.10 -6.89 9.75
C GLY A 195 -1.35 -7.12 10.18
N THR A 196 -2.01 -8.16 9.66
CA THR A 196 -3.36 -8.55 10.07
C THR A 196 -3.42 -8.92 11.55
N VAL A 197 -2.47 -9.72 12.04
CA VAL A 197 -2.41 -10.13 13.46
C VAL A 197 -2.19 -8.91 14.37
N VAL A 198 -1.30 -8.02 13.98
CA VAL A 198 -1.00 -6.79 14.75
C VAL A 198 -2.17 -5.82 14.78
N LEU A 199 -2.91 -5.71 13.67
CA LEU A 199 -4.08 -4.83 13.58
C LEU A 199 -5.34 -5.42 14.22
N LEU A 200 -5.37 -6.72 14.50
CA LEU A 200 -6.54 -7.40 15.09
C LEU A 200 -7.05 -6.72 16.37
N PRO A 201 -6.21 -6.46 17.41
CA PRO A 201 -6.70 -5.79 18.62
C PRO A 201 -7.20 -4.37 18.35
N VAL A 202 -6.55 -3.64 17.45
CA VAL A 202 -6.97 -2.27 17.06
C VAL A 202 -8.30 -2.31 16.31
N GLY A 203 -8.47 -3.28 15.41
CA GLY A 203 -9.72 -3.49 14.68
C GLY A 203 -10.89 -3.83 15.58
N ILE A 204 -10.69 -4.76 16.52
CA ILE A 204 -11.73 -5.15 17.50
C ILE A 204 -12.08 -3.98 18.41
N ALA A 205 -11.08 -3.26 18.94
CA ALA A 205 -11.31 -2.13 19.83
C ALA A 205 -12.02 -0.97 19.12
N GLY A 206 -11.73 -0.74 17.83
CA GLY A 206 -12.32 0.37 17.07
C GLY A 206 -13.71 0.09 16.53
N ALA A 207 -13.97 -1.12 16.03
CA ALA A 207 -15.21 -1.45 15.34
C ALA A 207 -16.15 -2.37 16.13
N GLY A 208 -15.65 -3.12 17.12
CA GLY A 208 -16.46 -4.01 17.95
C GLY A 208 -17.36 -4.94 17.12
N TYR A 209 -18.65 -4.97 17.47
CA TYR A 209 -19.65 -5.79 16.76
C TYR A 209 -19.91 -5.37 15.31
N ALA A 210 -19.59 -4.14 14.92
CA ALA A 210 -19.72 -3.69 13.53
C ALA A 210 -18.88 -4.52 12.54
N LEU A 211 -17.81 -5.20 13.02
CA LEU A 211 -17.06 -6.18 12.22
C LEU A 211 -17.88 -7.39 11.75
N LEU A 212 -19.04 -7.62 12.33
CA LEU A 212 -19.93 -8.74 11.96
C LEU A 212 -21.06 -8.31 11.02
N ASP A 213 -21.19 -7.01 10.71
CA ASP A 213 -22.22 -6.53 9.78
C ASP A 213 -21.85 -6.93 8.34
N PRO A 214 -22.72 -7.72 7.64
CA PRO A 214 -22.43 -8.18 6.28
C PRO A 214 -22.25 -7.03 5.28
N LYS A 215 -22.91 -5.89 5.47
CA LYS A 215 -22.78 -4.71 4.58
C LYS A 215 -21.41 -4.07 4.74
N LEU A 216 -20.95 -3.92 5.99
CA LEU A 216 -19.65 -3.36 6.30
C LEU A 216 -18.51 -4.31 5.90
N LEU A 217 -18.70 -5.62 6.04
CA LEU A 217 -17.78 -6.64 5.53
C LEU A 217 -17.63 -6.55 4.01
N LEU A 218 -18.76 -6.44 3.28
CA LEU A 218 -18.74 -6.31 1.82
C LEU A 218 -18.05 -5.01 1.38
N ALA A 219 -18.35 -3.89 2.05
CA ALA A 219 -17.70 -2.62 1.77
C ALA A 219 -16.21 -2.68 2.08
N GLY A 220 -15.80 -3.25 3.22
CA GLY A 220 -14.40 -3.49 3.59
C GLY A 220 -13.66 -4.40 2.59
N PHE A 221 -14.33 -5.42 2.06
CA PHE A 221 -13.80 -6.25 0.98
C PHE A 221 -13.57 -5.43 -0.30
N GLY A 222 -14.53 -4.58 -0.69
CA GLY A 222 -14.39 -3.67 -1.83
C GLY A 222 -13.18 -2.73 -1.68
N VAL A 223 -13.02 -2.14 -0.49
CA VAL A 223 -11.85 -1.32 -0.16
C VAL A 223 -10.55 -2.13 -0.26
N ALA A 224 -10.53 -3.35 0.26
CA ALA A 224 -9.36 -4.23 0.20
C ALA A 224 -8.97 -4.58 -1.23
N MET A 225 -9.95 -4.86 -2.09
CA MET A 225 -9.71 -5.14 -3.51
C MET A 225 -9.10 -3.93 -4.21
N LEU A 226 -9.72 -2.76 -4.08
CA LEU A 226 -9.29 -1.54 -4.78
C LEU A 226 -7.93 -1.02 -4.29
N SER A 227 -7.71 -0.99 -2.97
CA SER A 227 -6.54 -0.31 -2.40
C SER A 227 -5.38 -1.24 -2.05
N SER A 228 -5.55 -2.55 -2.16
CA SER A 228 -4.48 -3.49 -1.78
C SER A 228 -4.38 -4.70 -2.72
N ALA A 229 -5.42 -5.53 -2.84
CA ALA A 229 -5.30 -6.79 -3.57
C ALA A 229 -4.99 -6.59 -5.06
N ILE A 230 -5.70 -5.70 -5.74
CA ILE A 230 -5.45 -5.37 -7.15
C ILE A 230 -4.08 -4.72 -7.33
N PRO A 231 -3.73 -3.62 -6.63
CA PRO A 231 -2.41 -2.99 -6.78
C PRO A 231 -1.23 -3.91 -6.49
N TYR A 232 -1.35 -4.80 -5.51
CA TYR A 232 -0.27 -5.73 -5.15
C TYR A 232 -0.18 -6.96 -6.06
N SER A 233 -1.19 -7.22 -6.91
CA SER A 233 -1.20 -8.32 -7.86
C SER A 233 -0.70 -7.94 -9.27
N LEU A 234 -0.59 -6.65 -9.55
CA LEU A 234 -0.10 -6.08 -10.82
C LEU A 234 1.43 -5.93 -10.81
#